data_3cca722c5ce3e47a15b6e7312a9e9f24
#
_entry.id   3cca722c5ce3e47a15b6e7312a9e9f24
#
_cell.length_a   1.000
_cell.length_b   1.000
_cell.length_c   1.000
_cell.angle_alpha   90.00
_cell.angle_beta   90.00
_cell.angle_gamma   90.00
#
_symmetry.space_group_name_H-M   'P 1'
#
loop_
_entity.id
_entity.type
_entity.pdbx_description
1 polymer ?
#
loop_
_entity_poly.entity_id
_entity_poly.type
_entity_poly.pdbx_seq_one_letter_code
_entity_poly.pdbx_strand_id
1 'polypeptide(L)'
;GYDYLSYIVLGLPFMVFSGFFRSILAGEGDMKFPMMIAGLGTVLNIILDPIFIFDLDNYWGLGLGLGVKGAALATVISQLTVFIIFSYMLFIKKHAYISFNFKNFKLSKEILWNIIKVGVPASLSMIIMAVGQGVFNKILINYSPQTVAAYQVAGRLDMLIFLPIFAIAGGMTTLVGMFFGAKKIIQLNQIVKYGIKCAFLVTLVSSTFVFLFAETFSKWFTDDQEIIDVSVGFLRLLCWIYPLVAVAITSGRVMQGLGKGLPVLIITMIRVLGLGAPLAFYFSTVLNKPVEWNWYALMFSASVSFSIAINWVRYELNKINLKYNGN
;
A
#
# COMPACT_ATOMS: atom_id res chain seq x y z
N GLY A 1 -6.22 23.53 -7.46
CA GLY A 1 -5.22 22.74 -6.68
C GLY A 1 -5.00 23.30 -5.28
N TYR A 2 -4.67 24.60 -5.16
CA TYR A 2 -4.33 25.22 -3.87
C TYR A 2 -5.48 25.12 -2.84
N ASP A 3 -6.69 25.49 -3.24
CA ASP A 3 -7.86 25.45 -2.36
C ASP A 3 -8.14 24.03 -1.83
N TYR A 4 -8.04 23.01 -2.68
CA TYR A 4 -8.21 21.62 -2.28
C TYR A 4 -7.18 21.20 -1.22
N LEU A 5 -5.91 21.49 -1.49
CA LEU A 5 -4.82 21.13 -0.58
C LEU A 5 -4.94 21.84 0.78
N SER A 6 -5.36 23.10 0.79
CA SER A 6 -5.53 23.86 2.04
C SER A 6 -6.55 23.21 2.97
N TYR A 7 -7.67 22.74 2.46
CA TYR A 7 -8.66 22.02 3.26
C TYR A 7 -8.19 20.62 3.69
N ILE A 8 -7.54 19.85 2.78
CA ILE A 8 -7.03 18.51 3.12
C ILE A 8 -5.98 18.57 4.24
N VAL A 9 -5.12 19.61 4.26
CA VAL A 9 -4.12 19.79 5.34
C VAL A 9 -4.78 19.89 6.70
N LEU A 10 -5.97 20.51 6.82
CA LEU A 10 -6.73 20.55 8.06
C LEU A 10 -7.21 19.16 8.50
N GLY A 11 -7.44 18.25 7.56
CA GLY A 11 -7.82 16.86 7.82
C GLY A 11 -6.67 15.93 8.20
N LEU A 12 -5.41 16.31 7.90
CA LEU A 12 -4.24 15.46 8.17
C LEU A 12 -4.12 14.99 9.62
N PRO A 13 -4.31 15.83 10.66
CA PRO A 13 -4.26 15.36 12.04
C PRO A 13 -5.25 14.22 12.31
N PHE A 14 -6.48 14.34 11.86
CA PHE A 14 -7.52 13.32 12.05
C PHE A 14 -7.17 12.01 11.34
N MET A 15 -6.63 12.09 10.13
CA MET A 15 -6.14 10.95 9.36
C MET A 15 -4.99 10.24 10.09
N VAL A 16 -4.01 10.99 10.57
CA VAL A 16 -2.84 10.46 11.28
C VAL A 16 -3.24 9.76 12.57
N PHE A 17 -4.03 10.42 13.42
CA PHE A 17 -4.51 9.82 14.67
C PHE A 17 -5.39 8.59 14.44
N SER A 18 -6.28 8.62 13.44
CA SER A 18 -7.08 7.45 13.07
C SER A 18 -6.21 6.29 12.60
N GLY A 19 -5.11 6.58 11.89
CA GLY A 19 -4.10 5.60 11.50
C GLY A 19 -3.40 4.96 12.71
N PHE A 20 -3.04 5.75 13.72
CA PHE A 20 -2.50 5.25 14.99
C PHE A 20 -3.49 4.33 15.71
N PHE A 21 -4.74 4.77 15.88
CA PHE A 21 -5.78 3.99 16.55
C PHE A 21 -6.03 2.66 15.85
N ARG A 22 -6.11 2.68 14.52
CA ARG A 22 -6.22 1.47 13.71
C ARG A 22 -5.02 0.52 13.92
N SER A 23 -3.80 1.06 13.98
CA SER A 23 -2.59 0.27 14.19
C SER A 23 -2.52 -0.35 15.58
N ILE A 24 -3.00 0.35 16.61
CA ILE A 24 -3.10 -0.18 17.98
C ILE A 24 -4.04 -1.38 18.01
N LEU A 25 -5.26 -1.25 17.51
CA LEU A 25 -6.25 -2.33 17.47
C LEU A 25 -5.78 -3.50 16.61
N ALA A 26 -5.15 -3.22 15.46
CA ALA A 26 -4.55 -4.25 14.64
C ALA A 26 -3.44 -5.02 15.40
N GLY A 27 -2.63 -4.32 16.21
CA GLY A 27 -1.62 -4.95 17.06
C GLY A 27 -2.21 -5.88 18.12
N GLU A 28 -3.42 -5.60 18.60
CA GLU A 28 -4.21 -6.44 19.51
C GLU A 28 -4.92 -7.61 18.79
N GLY A 29 -4.85 -7.66 17.46
CA GLY A 29 -5.51 -8.67 16.63
C GLY A 29 -6.93 -8.30 16.19
N ASP A 30 -7.46 -7.16 16.64
CA ASP A 30 -8.76 -6.68 16.19
C ASP A 30 -8.62 -5.92 14.86
N MET A 31 -8.83 -6.62 13.76
CA MET A 31 -8.84 -6.08 12.41
C MET A 31 -10.25 -5.72 11.94
N LYS A 32 -11.27 -6.35 12.52
CA LYS A 32 -12.67 -6.21 12.07
C LYS A 32 -13.23 -4.85 12.43
N PHE A 33 -13.05 -4.42 13.65
CA PHE A 33 -13.58 -3.15 14.14
C PHE A 33 -13.00 -1.94 13.42
N PRO A 34 -11.65 -1.80 13.27
CA PRO A 34 -11.07 -0.73 12.47
C PRO A 34 -11.54 -0.71 11.01
N MET A 35 -11.73 -1.89 10.42
CA MET A 35 -12.26 -2.00 9.05
C MET A 35 -13.70 -1.46 8.94
N MET A 36 -14.56 -1.77 9.91
CA MET A 36 -15.94 -1.27 9.93
C MET A 36 -15.98 0.25 10.05
N ILE A 37 -15.16 0.86 10.92
CA ILE A 37 -15.08 2.31 11.08
C ILE A 37 -14.56 2.97 9.80
N ALA A 38 -13.51 2.41 9.18
CA ALA A 38 -12.98 2.93 7.93
C ALA A 38 -14.01 2.83 6.79
N GLY A 39 -14.76 1.72 6.73
CA GLY A 39 -15.87 1.53 5.80
C GLY A 39 -16.97 2.56 5.98
N LEU A 40 -17.37 2.84 7.24
CA LEU A 40 -18.34 3.88 7.56
C LEU A 40 -17.85 5.26 7.10
N GLY A 41 -16.57 5.59 7.32
CA GLY A 41 -15.98 6.84 6.83
C GLY A 41 -16.01 6.94 5.29
N THR A 42 -15.76 5.83 4.60
CA THR A 42 -15.84 5.79 3.12
C THR A 42 -17.28 5.98 2.63
N VAL A 43 -18.25 5.29 3.24
CA VAL A 43 -19.67 5.47 2.90
C VAL A 43 -20.13 6.90 3.15
N LEU A 44 -19.74 7.48 4.29
CA LEU A 44 -20.05 8.88 4.61
C LEU A 44 -19.45 9.82 3.55
N ASN A 45 -18.21 9.60 3.13
CA ASN A 45 -17.59 10.41 2.09
C ASN A 45 -18.36 10.31 0.75
N ILE A 46 -18.74 9.11 0.33
CA ILE A 46 -19.52 8.88 -0.90
C ILE A 46 -20.88 9.63 -0.84
N ILE A 47 -21.48 9.73 0.33
CA ILE A 47 -22.77 10.45 0.52
C ILE A 47 -22.53 11.96 0.54
N LEU A 48 -21.46 12.44 1.19
CA LEU A 48 -21.19 13.86 1.32
C LEU A 48 -20.62 14.48 0.04
N ASP A 49 -19.86 13.72 -0.76
CA ASP A 49 -19.26 14.23 -2.00
C ASP A 49 -20.29 14.84 -2.94
N PRO A 50 -21.40 14.17 -3.36
CA PRO A 50 -22.39 14.79 -4.22
C PRO A 50 -23.06 16.01 -3.59
N ILE A 51 -23.32 15.99 -2.28
CA ILE A 51 -23.98 17.08 -1.56
C ILE A 51 -23.09 18.35 -1.55
N PHE A 52 -21.79 18.20 -1.42
CA PHE A 52 -20.87 19.34 -1.31
C PHE A 52 -20.32 19.79 -2.67
N ILE A 53 -20.16 18.85 -3.63
CA ILE A 53 -19.56 19.14 -4.92
C ILE A 53 -20.55 19.85 -5.85
N PHE A 54 -21.76 19.26 -5.98
CA PHE A 54 -22.71 19.68 -7.00
C PHE A 54 -23.68 20.75 -6.48
N ASP A 55 -24.14 21.62 -7.39
CA ASP A 55 -25.28 22.46 -7.18
C ASP A 55 -26.53 21.64 -7.50
N LEU A 56 -27.29 21.27 -6.47
CA LEU A 56 -28.40 20.34 -6.58
C LEU A 56 -29.76 21.04 -6.83
N ASP A 57 -29.77 22.27 -7.33
CA ASP A 57 -31.03 22.90 -7.77
C ASP A 57 -31.77 22.01 -8.79
N ASN A 58 -31.04 21.15 -9.51
CA ASN A 58 -31.58 20.14 -10.42
C ASN A 58 -31.77 18.75 -9.79
N TYR A 59 -31.29 18.50 -8.58
CA TYR A 59 -31.32 17.23 -7.88
C TYR A 59 -31.72 17.41 -6.40
N TRP A 60 -33.00 17.51 -6.09
CA TRP A 60 -33.55 17.49 -4.73
C TRP A 60 -33.23 18.70 -3.84
N GLY A 61 -32.63 19.76 -4.34
CA GLY A 61 -32.39 21.03 -3.64
C GLY A 61 -31.43 20.97 -2.43
N LEU A 62 -30.55 19.97 -2.35
CA LEU A 62 -29.66 19.74 -1.20
C LEU A 62 -28.17 19.99 -1.51
N GLY A 63 -27.81 20.58 -2.64
CA GLY A 63 -26.44 20.78 -3.03
C GLY A 63 -25.89 22.14 -2.60
N LEU A 64 -24.59 22.13 -2.21
CA LEU A 64 -23.88 23.35 -1.81
C LEU A 64 -23.07 23.98 -2.94
N GLY A 65 -22.91 23.30 -4.10
CA GLY A 65 -22.23 23.83 -5.28
C GLY A 65 -20.77 24.24 -5.07
N LEU A 66 -20.08 23.68 -4.07
CA LEU A 66 -18.73 24.09 -3.69
C LEU A 66 -17.63 23.54 -4.61
N GLY A 67 -17.98 22.64 -5.56
CA GLY A 67 -17.03 22.04 -6.49
C GLY A 67 -15.88 21.34 -5.79
N VAL A 68 -14.66 21.65 -6.20
CA VAL A 68 -13.43 21.02 -5.66
C VAL A 68 -13.22 21.28 -4.16
N LYS A 69 -13.67 22.43 -3.64
CA LYS A 69 -13.66 22.74 -2.20
C LYS A 69 -14.61 21.81 -1.43
N GLY A 70 -15.77 21.51 -2.02
CA GLY A 70 -16.76 20.58 -1.48
C GLY A 70 -16.20 19.19 -1.31
N ALA A 71 -15.50 18.64 -2.31
CA ALA A 71 -14.82 17.35 -2.21
C ALA A 71 -13.80 17.29 -1.06
N ALA A 72 -13.00 18.36 -0.90
CA ALA A 72 -12.05 18.43 0.21
C ALA A 72 -12.75 18.44 1.57
N LEU A 73 -13.82 19.23 1.72
CA LEU A 73 -14.61 19.32 2.96
C LEU A 73 -15.29 17.98 3.30
N ALA A 74 -15.90 17.31 2.33
CA ALA A 74 -16.51 16.00 2.51
C ALA A 74 -15.47 14.97 3.03
N THR A 75 -14.27 14.98 2.46
CA THR A 75 -13.17 14.14 2.90
C THR A 75 -12.76 14.45 4.35
N VAL A 76 -12.57 15.74 4.69
CA VAL A 76 -12.17 16.16 6.05
C VAL A 76 -13.23 15.80 7.08
N ILE A 77 -14.52 16.02 6.77
CA ILE A 77 -15.63 15.68 7.69
C ILE A 77 -15.70 14.17 7.91
N SER A 78 -15.53 13.37 6.84
CA SER A 78 -15.51 11.93 6.96
C SER A 78 -14.34 11.42 7.81
N GLN A 79 -13.14 12.01 7.65
CA GLN A 79 -11.97 11.70 8.48
C GLN A 79 -12.15 12.12 9.93
N LEU A 80 -12.73 13.31 10.17
CA LEU A 80 -13.07 13.78 11.51
C LEU A 80 -14.06 12.83 12.20
N THR A 81 -15.09 12.38 11.48
CA THR A 81 -16.07 11.41 12.00
C THR A 81 -15.40 10.09 12.39
N VAL A 82 -14.54 9.56 11.55
CA VAL A 82 -13.74 8.35 11.84
C VAL A 82 -12.88 8.55 13.07
N PHE A 83 -12.21 9.70 13.19
CA PHE A 83 -11.38 10.06 14.35
C PHE A 83 -12.21 10.13 15.63
N ILE A 84 -13.39 10.76 15.61
CA ILE A 84 -14.28 10.87 16.75
C ILE A 84 -14.76 9.49 17.20
N ILE A 85 -15.14 8.61 16.28
CA ILE A 85 -15.59 7.26 16.59
C ILE A 85 -14.45 6.44 17.22
N PHE A 86 -13.24 6.48 16.65
CA PHE A 86 -12.08 5.82 17.24
C PHE A 86 -11.77 6.36 18.65
N SER A 87 -11.79 7.69 18.82
CA SER A 87 -11.53 8.32 20.10
C SER A 87 -12.57 7.90 21.15
N TYR A 88 -13.84 7.93 20.80
CA TYR A 88 -14.94 7.49 21.67
C TYR A 88 -14.76 6.03 22.10
N MET A 89 -14.46 5.14 21.14
CA MET A 89 -14.33 3.71 21.41
C MET A 89 -13.10 3.38 22.27
N LEU A 90 -11.97 4.06 22.02
CA LEU A 90 -10.74 3.80 22.77
C LEU A 90 -10.74 4.44 24.16
N PHE A 91 -11.17 5.70 24.28
CA PHE A 91 -11.06 6.42 25.55
C PHE A 91 -12.29 6.25 26.45
N ILE A 92 -13.50 6.18 25.87
CA ILE A 92 -14.75 6.11 26.65
C ILE A 92 -15.21 4.66 26.81
N LYS A 93 -15.35 3.91 25.70
CA LYS A 93 -15.78 2.51 25.74
C LYS A 93 -14.68 1.53 26.12
N LYS A 94 -13.41 1.97 26.15
CA LYS A 94 -12.25 1.13 26.50
C LYS A 94 -12.22 -0.18 25.72
N HIS A 95 -12.50 -0.09 24.42
CA HIS A 95 -12.58 -1.27 23.52
C HIS A 95 -11.22 -1.95 23.32
N ALA A 96 -10.11 -1.23 23.49
CA ALA A 96 -8.76 -1.79 23.42
C ALA A 96 -8.35 -2.39 24.78
N TYR A 97 -7.48 -3.42 24.74
CA TYR A 97 -6.83 -3.96 25.93
C TYR A 97 -5.88 -2.93 26.58
N ILE A 98 -5.35 -2.02 25.77
CA ILE A 98 -4.43 -0.98 26.25
C ILE A 98 -5.22 0.09 27.02
N SER A 99 -4.79 0.37 28.26
CA SER A 99 -5.30 1.49 29.04
C SER A 99 -4.41 2.72 28.89
N PHE A 100 -4.99 3.84 28.47
CA PHE A 100 -4.27 5.12 28.37
C PHE A 100 -4.22 5.81 29.73
N ASN A 101 -3.08 5.71 30.42
CA ASN A 101 -2.84 6.41 31.69
C ASN A 101 -1.83 7.54 31.50
N PHE A 102 -2.35 8.74 31.22
CA PHE A 102 -1.52 9.92 30.98
C PHE A 102 -0.79 10.42 32.23
N LYS A 103 -1.30 10.12 33.43
CA LYS A 103 -0.68 10.60 34.70
C LYS A 103 0.69 9.95 34.95
N ASN A 104 0.88 8.70 34.53
CA ASN A 104 2.11 7.95 34.75
C ASN A 104 2.92 7.79 33.46
N PHE A 105 2.64 8.60 32.43
CA PHE A 105 3.37 8.53 31.16
C PHE A 105 4.82 8.94 31.35
N LYS A 106 5.74 8.01 31.03
CA LYS A 106 7.18 8.26 30.97
C LYS A 106 7.68 7.94 29.58
N LEU A 107 8.36 8.88 28.95
CA LEU A 107 8.99 8.66 27.65
C LEU A 107 10.12 7.63 27.79
N SER A 108 9.97 6.45 27.20
CA SER A 108 11.02 5.42 27.14
C SER A 108 11.78 5.55 25.84
N LYS A 109 13.08 5.83 25.93
CA LYS A 109 13.98 5.89 24.77
C LYS A 109 14.05 4.55 24.03
N GLU A 110 13.96 3.44 24.75
CA GLU A 110 13.98 2.09 24.17
C GLU A 110 12.73 1.82 23.34
N ILE A 111 11.54 2.14 23.86
CA ILE A 111 10.28 1.99 23.14
C ILE A 111 10.29 2.89 21.88
N LEU A 112 10.68 4.15 22.06
CA LEU A 112 10.77 5.10 20.94
C LEU A 112 11.73 4.59 19.85
N TRP A 113 12.89 4.07 20.25
CA TRP A 113 13.87 3.50 19.32
C TRP A 113 13.30 2.29 18.55
N ASN A 114 12.57 1.40 19.22
CA ASN A 114 11.95 0.25 18.59
C ASN A 114 10.88 0.66 17.55
N ILE A 115 10.12 1.71 17.84
CA ILE A 115 9.14 2.28 16.89
C ILE A 115 9.88 2.89 15.68
N ILE A 116 10.89 3.72 15.91
CA ILE A 116 11.68 4.41 14.87
C ILE A 116 12.39 3.39 13.96
N LYS A 117 12.98 2.36 14.55
CA LYS A 117 13.72 1.31 13.82
C LYS A 117 12.87 0.58 12.78
N VAL A 118 11.56 0.49 12.98
CA VAL A 118 10.63 -0.12 12.02
C VAL A 118 9.93 0.95 11.18
N GLY A 119 9.47 2.02 11.81
CA GLY A 119 8.66 3.04 11.17
C GLY A 119 9.43 3.88 10.14
N VAL A 120 10.62 4.36 10.49
CA VAL A 120 11.42 5.21 9.59
C VAL A 120 11.79 4.47 8.30
N PRO A 121 12.35 3.24 8.32
CA PRO A 121 12.61 2.50 7.09
C PRO A 121 11.35 2.22 6.27
N ALA A 122 10.21 1.93 6.92
CA ALA A 122 8.94 1.71 6.24
C ALA A 122 8.45 3.00 5.53
N SER A 123 8.53 4.15 6.19
CA SER A 123 8.18 5.45 5.60
C SER A 123 9.10 5.83 4.46
N LEU A 124 10.41 5.65 4.62
CA LEU A 124 11.39 5.89 3.55
C LEU A 124 11.14 5.02 2.33
N SER A 125 10.72 3.75 2.51
CA SER A 125 10.37 2.89 1.37
C SER A 125 9.17 3.42 0.59
N MET A 126 8.18 4.03 1.25
CA MET A 126 7.05 4.69 0.57
C MET A 126 7.50 5.93 -0.21
N ILE A 127 8.39 6.74 0.36
CA ILE A 127 8.97 7.90 -0.32
C ILE A 127 9.75 7.46 -1.57
N ILE A 128 10.57 6.41 -1.46
CA ILE A 128 11.31 5.84 -2.59
C ILE A 128 10.36 5.38 -3.70
N MET A 129 9.25 4.74 -3.36
CA MET A 129 8.24 4.34 -4.34
C MET A 129 7.62 5.55 -5.06
N ALA A 130 7.27 6.61 -4.32
CA ALA A 130 6.70 7.83 -4.88
C ALA A 130 7.70 8.56 -5.80
N VAL A 131 8.97 8.70 -5.37
CA VAL A 131 10.05 9.27 -6.18
C VAL A 131 10.29 8.41 -7.42
N GLY A 132 10.32 7.08 -7.27
CA GLY A 132 10.48 6.15 -8.38
C GLY A 132 9.40 6.29 -9.42
N GLN A 133 8.14 6.46 -9.02
CA GLN A 133 7.03 6.70 -9.93
C GLN A 133 7.22 8.02 -10.70
N GLY A 134 7.66 9.09 -10.02
CA GLY A 134 7.98 10.37 -10.67
C GLY A 134 9.11 10.25 -11.69
N VAL A 135 10.20 9.55 -11.34
CA VAL A 135 11.32 9.28 -12.25
C VAL A 135 10.87 8.46 -13.44
N PHE A 136 10.05 7.44 -13.22
CA PHE A 136 9.53 6.59 -14.29
C PHE A 136 8.63 7.37 -15.26
N ASN A 137 7.74 8.22 -14.74
CA ASN A 137 6.94 9.13 -15.59
C ASN A 137 7.82 10.05 -16.43
N LYS A 138 8.93 10.59 -15.85
CA LYS A 138 9.88 11.42 -16.58
C LYS A 138 10.63 10.65 -17.69
N ILE A 139 10.87 9.36 -17.50
CA ILE A 139 11.46 8.51 -18.53
C ILE A 139 10.44 8.26 -19.65
N LEU A 140 9.20 7.95 -19.29
CA LEU A 140 8.16 7.60 -20.26
C LEU A 140 7.73 8.78 -21.14
N ILE A 141 7.78 10.03 -20.65
CA ILE A 141 7.43 11.22 -21.44
C ILE A 141 8.37 11.41 -22.64
N ASN A 142 9.59 10.85 -22.59
CA ASN A 142 10.53 10.90 -23.72
C ASN A 142 10.04 10.08 -24.93
N TYR A 143 9.10 9.14 -24.74
CA TYR A 143 8.47 8.40 -25.83
C TYR A 143 7.28 9.18 -26.38
N SER A 144 6.26 9.39 -25.55
CA SER A 144 5.09 10.21 -25.89
C SER A 144 4.28 10.54 -24.64
N PRO A 145 3.44 11.61 -24.66
CA PRO A 145 2.45 11.86 -23.61
C PRO A 145 1.44 10.70 -23.46
N GLN A 146 1.09 10.03 -24.58
CA GLN A 146 0.20 8.88 -24.62
C GLN A 146 0.77 7.68 -23.83
N THR A 147 2.10 7.47 -23.91
CA THR A 147 2.79 6.44 -23.11
C THR A 147 2.64 6.70 -21.61
N VAL A 148 2.76 7.97 -21.18
CA VAL A 148 2.54 8.32 -19.75
C VAL A 148 1.09 8.09 -19.37
N ALA A 149 0.14 8.48 -20.23
CA ALA A 149 -1.29 8.24 -19.98
C ALA A 149 -1.60 6.74 -19.88
N ALA A 150 -1.06 5.94 -20.78
CA ALA A 150 -1.20 4.48 -20.77
C ALA A 150 -0.65 3.85 -19.47
N TYR A 151 0.51 4.31 -19.01
CA TYR A 151 1.09 3.87 -17.74
C TYR A 151 0.20 4.24 -16.54
N GLN A 152 -0.44 5.41 -16.56
CA GLN A 152 -1.37 5.82 -15.49
C GLN A 152 -2.68 5.00 -15.53
N VAL A 153 -3.22 4.70 -16.72
CA VAL A 153 -4.38 3.81 -16.87
C VAL A 153 -4.05 2.43 -16.32
N ALA A 154 -2.93 1.85 -16.75
CA ALA A 154 -2.47 0.56 -16.25
C ALA A 154 -2.25 0.56 -14.72
N GLY A 155 -1.66 1.63 -14.17
CA GLY A 155 -1.45 1.78 -12.72
C GLY A 155 -2.75 1.78 -11.90
N ARG A 156 -3.87 2.26 -12.46
CA ARG A 156 -5.19 2.14 -11.82
C ARG A 156 -5.69 0.70 -11.81
N LEU A 157 -5.45 -0.04 -12.88
CA LEU A 157 -5.80 -1.46 -12.97
C LEU A 157 -4.90 -2.32 -12.08
N ASP A 158 -3.60 -1.99 -11.98
CA ASP A 158 -2.69 -2.60 -11.02
C ASP A 158 -3.22 -2.53 -9.59
N MET A 159 -3.87 -1.43 -9.22
CA MET A 159 -4.43 -1.25 -7.88
C MET A 159 -5.47 -2.33 -7.55
N LEU A 160 -6.26 -2.79 -8.53
CA LEU A 160 -7.21 -3.89 -8.34
C LEU A 160 -6.51 -5.20 -7.99
N ILE A 161 -5.33 -5.47 -8.60
CA ILE A 161 -4.51 -6.66 -8.30
C ILE A 161 -3.87 -6.52 -6.92
N PHE A 162 -3.41 -5.31 -6.55
CA PHE A 162 -2.69 -5.09 -5.31
C PHE A 162 -3.59 -4.98 -4.06
N LEU A 163 -4.87 -4.63 -4.18
CA LEU A 163 -5.79 -4.54 -3.04
C LEU A 163 -5.82 -5.82 -2.18
N PRO A 164 -6.07 -7.02 -2.73
CA PRO A 164 -6.05 -8.24 -1.94
C PRO A 164 -4.66 -8.57 -1.38
N ILE A 165 -3.58 -8.21 -2.09
CA ILE A 165 -2.21 -8.39 -1.61
C ILE A 165 -1.96 -7.55 -0.36
N PHE A 166 -2.36 -6.27 -0.37
CA PHE A 166 -2.19 -5.39 0.79
C PHE A 166 -3.02 -5.86 1.98
N ALA A 167 -4.20 -6.43 1.75
CA ALA A 167 -5.02 -7.03 2.81
C ALA A 167 -4.31 -8.22 3.47
N ILE A 168 -3.83 -9.18 2.66
CA ILE A 168 -3.07 -10.34 3.16
C ILE A 168 -1.79 -9.87 3.86
N ALA A 169 -1.03 -9.01 3.25
CA ALA A 169 0.25 -8.51 3.76
C ALA A 169 0.08 -7.74 5.08
N GLY A 170 -0.99 -6.93 5.21
CA GLY A 170 -1.34 -6.24 6.46
C GLY A 170 -1.66 -7.21 7.59
N GLY A 171 -2.50 -8.22 7.32
CA GLY A 171 -2.81 -9.29 8.27
C GLY A 171 -1.57 -10.08 8.69
N MET A 172 -0.65 -10.33 7.76
CA MET A 172 0.62 -11.02 8.06
C MET A 172 1.49 -10.25 9.05
N THR A 173 1.55 -8.92 8.98
CA THR A 173 2.31 -8.13 9.96
C THR A 173 1.81 -8.37 11.38
N THR A 174 0.50 -8.34 11.58
CA THR A 174 -0.15 -8.58 12.89
C THR A 174 0.06 -10.00 13.37
N LEU A 175 -0.27 -11.01 12.56
CA LEU A 175 -0.15 -12.43 12.94
C LEU A 175 1.29 -12.81 13.28
N VAL A 176 2.25 -12.38 12.47
CA VAL A 176 3.67 -12.62 12.72
C VAL A 176 4.11 -11.98 14.04
N GLY A 177 3.71 -10.74 14.31
CA GLY A 177 3.99 -10.06 15.56
C GLY A 177 3.42 -10.79 16.77
N MET A 178 2.17 -11.27 16.69
CA MET A 178 1.49 -12.02 17.75
C MET A 178 2.18 -13.37 18.02
N PHE A 179 2.42 -14.19 17.00
CA PHE A 179 3.05 -15.50 17.18
C PHE A 179 4.51 -15.39 17.63
N PHE A 180 5.24 -14.40 17.11
CA PHE A 180 6.61 -14.15 17.52
C PHE A 180 6.68 -13.65 18.96
N GLY A 181 5.81 -12.72 19.36
CA GLY A 181 5.72 -12.25 20.75
C GLY A 181 5.31 -13.31 21.73
N ALA A 182 4.41 -14.21 21.34
CA ALA A 182 3.99 -15.37 22.12
C ALA A 182 5.01 -16.52 22.12
N LYS A 183 6.16 -16.40 21.44
CA LYS A 183 7.20 -17.44 21.26
C LYS A 183 6.68 -18.75 20.65
N LYS A 184 5.58 -18.69 19.89
CA LYS A 184 4.99 -19.84 19.20
C LYS A 184 5.63 -20.04 17.82
N ILE A 185 6.87 -20.52 17.79
CA ILE A 185 7.72 -20.51 16.58
C ILE A 185 7.22 -21.50 15.52
N ILE A 186 6.65 -22.64 15.90
CA ILE A 186 6.08 -23.61 14.95
C ILE A 186 4.93 -22.95 14.20
N GLN A 187 4.00 -22.32 14.91
CA GLN A 187 2.85 -21.61 14.32
C GLN A 187 3.31 -20.41 13.49
N LEU A 188 4.35 -19.69 13.95
CA LEU A 188 4.96 -18.60 13.17
C LEU A 188 5.42 -19.09 11.80
N ASN A 189 6.15 -20.19 11.73
CA ASN A 189 6.61 -20.76 10.46
C ASN A 189 5.45 -21.21 9.56
N GLN A 190 4.42 -21.81 10.15
CA GLN A 190 3.23 -22.26 9.41
C GLN A 190 2.48 -21.08 8.82
N ILE A 191 2.21 -20.02 9.60
CA ILE A 191 1.46 -18.85 9.13
C ILE A 191 2.23 -18.08 8.07
N VAL A 192 3.57 -17.97 8.17
CA VAL A 192 4.39 -17.31 7.16
C VAL A 192 4.33 -18.07 5.83
N LYS A 193 4.50 -19.40 5.85
CA LYS A 193 4.38 -20.23 4.64
C LYS A 193 2.98 -20.12 4.03
N TYR A 194 1.94 -20.19 4.86
CA TYR A 194 0.56 -20.07 4.41
C TYR A 194 0.26 -18.69 3.79
N GLY A 195 0.64 -17.61 4.49
CA GLY A 195 0.40 -16.25 4.00
C GLY A 195 1.12 -15.94 2.69
N ILE A 196 2.38 -16.39 2.54
CA ILE A 196 3.12 -16.25 1.27
C ILE A 196 2.43 -17.05 0.14
N LYS A 197 2.00 -18.29 0.43
CA LYS A 197 1.26 -19.11 -0.55
C LYS A 197 -0.07 -18.49 -0.94
N CYS A 198 -0.84 -17.98 0.03
CA CYS A 198 -2.08 -17.28 -0.24
C CYS A 198 -1.85 -16.03 -1.10
N ALA A 199 -0.86 -15.20 -0.76
CA ALA A 199 -0.53 -14.01 -1.53
C ALA A 199 -0.17 -14.37 -2.99
N PHE A 200 0.63 -15.40 -3.20
CA PHE A 200 0.98 -15.90 -4.53
C PHE A 200 -0.26 -16.36 -5.32
N LEU A 201 -1.08 -17.23 -4.72
CA LEU A 201 -2.26 -17.82 -5.41
C LEU A 201 -3.34 -16.77 -5.71
N VAL A 202 -3.65 -15.92 -4.74
CA VAL A 202 -4.65 -14.85 -4.94
C VAL A 202 -4.19 -13.90 -6.04
N THR A 203 -2.90 -13.55 -6.05
CA THR A 203 -2.36 -12.67 -7.10
C THR A 203 -2.30 -13.38 -8.45
N LEU A 204 -1.98 -14.66 -8.48
CA LEU A 204 -2.01 -15.43 -9.72
C LEU A 204 -3.40 -15.42 -10.34
N VAL A 205 -4.46 -15.59 -9.53
CA VAL A 205 -5.84 -15.54 -10.01
C VAL A 205 -6.20 -14.14 -10.49
N SER A 206 -5.95 -13.09 -9.66
CA SER A 206 -6.29 -11.71 -10.04
C SER A 206 -5.48 -11.21 -11.24
N SER A 207 -4.19 -11.55 -11.34
CA SER A 207 -3.38 -11.17 -12.50
C SER A 207 -3.80 -11.90 -13.76
N THR A 208 -4.17 -13.18 -13.68
CA THR A 208 -4.74 -13.92 -14.81
C THR A 208 -6.05 -13.29 -15.28
N PHE A 209 -6.91 -12.88 -14.35
CA PHE A 209 -8.15 -12.18 -14.69
C PHE A 209 -7.89 -10.86 -15.41
N VAL A 210 -6.98 -10.03 -14.89
CA VAL A 210 -6.60 -8.77 -15.55
C VAL A 210 -5.91 -9.03 -16.90
N PHE A 211 -5.08 -10.05 -17.03
CA PHE A 211 -4.45 -10.44 -18.30
C PHE A 211 -5.48 -10.74 -19.39
N LEU A 212 -6.53 -11.52 -19.06
CA LEU A 212 -7.58 -11.91 -20.01
C LEU A 212 -8.45 -10.72 -20.42
N PHE A 213 -8.76 -9.83 -19.50
CA PHE A 213 -9.66 -8.71 -19.70
C PHE A 213 -8.94 -7.35 -19.82
N ALA A 214 -7.62 -7.32 -20.02
CA ALA A 214 -6.82 -6.11 -20.05
C ALA A 214 -7.36 -5.04 -21.01
N GLU A 215 -7.77 -5.45 -22.22
CA GLU A 215 -8.31 -4.54 -23.23
C GLU A 215 -9.67 -3.96 -22.80
N THR A 216 -10.56 -4.81 -22.30
CA THR A 216 -11.89 -4.39 -21.81
C THR A 216 -11.75 -3.37 -20.67
N PHE A 217 -10.84 -3.63 -19.73
CA PHE A 217 -10.61 -2.73 -18.60
C PHE A 217 -9.95 -1.42 -19.03
N SER A 218 -9.02 -1.45 -19.98
CA SER A 218 -8.40 -0.23 -20.49
C SER A 218 -9.41 0.66 -21.22
N LYS A 219 -10.36 0.09 -21.95
CA LYS A 219 -11.47 0.79 -22.61
C LYS A 219 -12.43 1.51 -21.64
N TRP A 220 -12.45 1.15 -20.35
CA TRP A 220 -13.24 1.89 -19.34
C TRP A 220 -12.64 3.27 -19.01
N PHE A 221 -11.37 3.50 -19.33
CA PHE A 221 -10.67 4.73 -18.98
C PHE A 221 -10.41 5.66 -20.15
N THR A 222 -10.39 5.13 -21.37
CA THR A 222 -10.08 5.90 -22.58
C THR A 222 -10.59 5.20 -23.84
N ASP A 223 -10.94 6.01 -24.85
CA ASP A 223 -11.26 5.53 -26.20
C ASP A 223 -10.07 5.65 -27.17
N ASP A 224 -8.93 6.22 -26.72
CA ASP A 224 -7.73 6.38 -27.50
C ASP A 224 -7.03 5.03 -27.69
N GLN A 225 -6.99 4.53 -28.94
CA GLN A 225 -6.47 3.23 -29.26
C GLN A 225 -4.96 3.09 -28.97
N GLU A 226 -4.18 4.17 -29.15
CA GLU A 226 -2.75 4.17 -28.84
C GLU A 226 -2.52 3.96 -27.32
N ILE A 227 -3.30 4.65 -26.49
CA ILE A 227 -3.23 4.48 -25.03
C ILE A 227 -3.66 3.08 -24.61
N ILE A 228 -4.71 2.53 -25.25
CA ILE A 228 -5.19 1.17 -24.97
C ILE A 228 -4.09 0.16 -25.30
N ASP A 229 -3.51 0.22 -26.49
CA ASP A 229 -2.52 -0.76 -26.96
C ASP A 229 -1.28 -0.77 -26.06
N VAL A 230 -0.75 0.40 -25.68
CA VAL A 230 0.39 0.51 -24.77
C VAL A 230 0.04 0.01 -23.36
N SER A 231 -1.15 0.35 -22.84
CA SER A 231 -1.57 -0.09 -21.50
C SER A 231 -1.81 -1.60 -21.43
N VAL A 232 -2.41 -2.18 -22.47
CA VAL A 232 -2.62 -3.63 -22.59
C VAL A 232 -1.28 -4.37 -22.69
N GLY A 233 -0.35 -3.84 -23.50
CA GLY A 233 1.01 -4.39 -23.60
C GLY A 233 1.73 -4.40 -22.25
N PHE A 234 1.67 -3.29 -21.51
CA PHE A 234 2.20 -3.20 -20.16
C PHE A 234 1.56 -4.24 -19.22
N LEU A 235 0.24 -4.26 -19.11
CA LEU A 235 -0.48 -5.16 -18.22
C LEU A 235 -0.19 -6.63 -18.51
N ARG A 236 -0.25 -7.04 -19.78
CA ARG A 236 0.01 -8.43 -20.18
C ARG A 236 1.43 -8.88 -19.84
N LEU A 237 2.42 -7.99 -19.94
CA LEU A 237 3.79 -8.31 -19.53
C LEU A 237 3.90 -8.41 -18.00
N LEU A 238 3.37 -7.44 -17.25
CA LEU A 238 3.55 -7.40 -15.82
C LEU A 238 2.68 -8.41 -15.05
N CYS A 239 1.56 -8.87 -15.62
CA CYS A 239 0.75 -9.92 -15.00
C CYS A 239 1.54 -11.19 -14.66
N TRP A 240 2.57 -11.51 -15.43
CA TRP A 240 3.45 -12.65 -15.16
C TRP A 240 4.33 -12.47 -13.91
N ILE A 241 4.67 -11.23 -13.57
CA ILE A 241 5.57 -10.95 -12.45
C ILE A 241 4.82 -10.58 -11.15
N TYR A 242 3.54 -10.18 -11.21
CA TYR A 242 2.79 -9.78 -10.04
C TYR A 242 2.74 -10.83 -8.92
N PRO A 243 2.60 -12.14 -9.17
CA PRO A 243 2.66 -13.14 -8.11
C PRO A 243 4.00 -13.11 -7.35
N LEU A 244 5.12 -12.85 -8.02
CA LEU A 244 6.42 -12.72 -7.38
C LEU A 244 6.53 -11.41 -6.59
N VAL A 245 5.97 -10.32 -7.11
CA VAL A 245 5.87 -9.03 -6.39
C VAL A 245 5.04 -9.19 -5.13
N ALA A 246 3.93 -9.93 -5.18
CA ALA A 246 3.10 -10.21 -4.01
C ALA A 246 3.86 -10.95 -2.91
N VAL A 247 4.66 -11.94 -3.29
CA VAL A 247 5.53 -12.66 -2.35
C VAL A 247 6.56 -11.70 -1.73
N ALA A 248 7.17 -10.82 -2.53
CA ALA A 248 8.14 -9.85 -2.04
C ALA A 248 7.51 -8.85 -1.04
N ILE A 249 6.32 -8.32 -1.35
CA ILE A 249 5.56 -7.43 -0.47
C ILE A 249 5.20 -8.14 0.84
N THR A 250 4.63 -9.35 0.75
CA THR A 250 4.23 -10.13 1.92
C THR A 250 5.45 -10.49 2.78
N SER A 251 6.57 -10.86 2.17
CA SER A 251 7.84 -11.10 2.85
C SER A 251 8.33 -9.86 3.60
N GLY A 252 8.23 -8.69 3.00
CA GLY A 252 8.55 -7.43 3.65
C GLY A 252 7.67 -7.17 4.89
N ARG A 253 6.38 -7.45 4.80
CA ARG A 253 5.44 -7.32 5.93
C ARG A 253 5.71 -8.34 7.05
N VAL A 254 6.11 -9.56 6.70
CA VAL A 254 6.60 -10.55 7.67
C VAL A 254 7.80 -10.00 8.45
N MET A 255 8.76 -9.38 7.75
CA MET A 255 9.93 -8.78 8.40
C MET A 255 9.55 -7.61 9.33
N GLN A 256 8.58 -6.78 8.94
CA GLN A 256 8.03 -5.74 9.81
C GLN A 256 7.37 -6.34 11.06
N GLY A 257 6.60 -7.42 10.92
CA GLY A 257 6.01 -8.15 12.05
C GLY A 257 7.04 -8.74 13.01
N LEU A 258 8.24 -9.09 12.51
CA LEU A 258 9.40 -9.50 13.32
C LEU A 258 10.16 -8.31 13.94
N GLY A 259 9.69 -7.08 13.79
CA GLY A 259 10.35 -5.87 14.28
C GLY A 259 11.53 -5.40 13.42
N LYS A 260 11.63 -5.84 12.17
CA LYS A 260 12.72 -5.52 11.25
C LYS A 260 12.23 -4.67 10.09
N GLY A 261 12.44 -3.35 10.15
CA GLY A 261 12.04 -2.41 9.09
C GLY A 261 13.05 -2.29 7.95
N LEU A 262 14.35 -2.41 8.23
CA LEU A 262 15.42 -2.23 7.24
C LEU A 262 15.31 -3.11 5.99
N PRO A 263 14.94 -4.39 6.07
CA PRO A 263 14.82 -5.23 4.89
C PRO A 263 13.85 -4.68 3.84
N VAL A 264 12.71 -4.13 4.27
CA VAL A 264 11.73 -3.54 3.36
C VAL A 264 12.31 -2.35 2.61
N LEU A 265 13.02 -1.48 3.32
CA LEU A 265 13.69 -0.32 2.72
C LEU A 265 14.73 -0.77 1.68
N ILE A 266 15.62 -1.70 2.04
CA ILE A 266 16.69 -2.16 1.16
C ILE A 266 16.13 -2.82 -0.10
N ILE A 267 15.14 -3.72 0.05
CA ILE A 267 14.49 -4.38 -1.07
C ILE A 267 13.82 -3.36 -2.01
N THR A 268 13.11 -2.37 -1.44
CA THR A 268 12.47 -1.32 -2.24
C THR A 268 13.49 -0.43 -2.93
N MET A 269 14.57 -0.05 -2.23
CA MET A 269 15.63 0.77 -2.78
C MET A 269 16.33 0.07 -3.95
N ILE A 270 16.69 -1.21 -3.81
CA ILE A 270 17.29 -2.01 -4.89
C ILE A 270 16.33 -2.10 -6.07
N ARG A 271 15.05 -2.42 -5.82
CA ARG A 271 14.05 -2.57 -6.86
C ARG A 271 13.82 -1.27 -7.65
N VAL A 272 13.64 -0.15 -6.96
CA VAL A 272 13.20 1.10 -7.60
C VAL A 272 14.39 1.91 -8.09
N LEU A 273 15.32 2.25 -7.19
CA LEU A 273 16.43 3.15 -7.47
C LEU A 273 17.69 2.42 -7.93
N GLY A 274 17.90 1.19 -7.47
CA GLY A 274 19.09 0.40 -7.83
C GLY A 274 19.01 -0.27 -9.19
N LEU A 275 17.82 -0.74 -9.58
CA LEU A 275 17.64 -1.50 -10.82
C LEU A 275 16.56 -0.90 -11.73
N GLY A 276 15.34 -0.70 -11.22
CA GLY A 276 14.20 -0.33 -12.06
C GLY A 276 14.42 0.98 -12.83
N ALA A 277 14.68 2.07 -12.11
CA ALA A 277 14.89 3.38 -12.73
C ALA A 277 16.18 3.47 -13.55
N PRO A 278 17.37 2.96 -13.08
CA PRO A 278 18.58 3.00 -13.88
C PRO A 278 18.51 2.17 -15.17
N LEU A 279 17.93 0.98 -15.12
CA LEU A 279 17.76 0.14 -16.33
C LEU A 279 16.78 0.77 -17.32
N ALA A 280 15.65 1.29 -16.82
CA ALA A 280 14.69 1.99 -17.67
C ALA A 280 15.32 3.24 -18.33
N PHE A 281 16.08 4.03 -17.57
CA PHE A 281 16.82 5.16 -18.12
C PHE A 281 17.85 4.73 -19.16
N TYR A 282 18.60 3.68 -18.89
CA TYR A 282 19.61 3.14 -19.81
C TYR A 282 18.99 2.65 -21.13
N PHE A 283 17.90 1.89 -21.06
CA PHE A 283 17.20 1.41 -22.25
C PHE A 283 16.55 2.55 -23.04
N SER A 284 15.93 3.50 -22.35
CA SER A 284 15.22 4.62 -22.96
C SER A 284 16.18 5.64 -23.59
N THR A 285 17.20 6.08 -22.84
CA THR A 285 17.99 7.28 -23.20
C THR A 285 19.32 6.92 -23.85
N VAL A 286 19.97 5.81 -23.45
CA VAL A 286 21.29 5.43 -23.97
C VAL A 286 21.12 4.51 -25.18
N LEU A 287 20.25 3.51 -25.08
CA LEU A 287 20.07 2.52 -26.14
C LEU A 287 18.93 2.87 -27.10
N ASN A 288 18.13 3.90 -26.83
CA ASN A 288 16.96 4.31 -27.62
C ASN A 288 16.05 3.12 -28.00
N LYS A 289 15.79 2.22 -27.04
CA LYS A 289 14.96 1.02 -27.24
C LYS A 289 13.48 1.39 -27.19
N PRO A 290 12.60 0.58 -27.81
CA PRO A 290 11.15 0.71 -27.67
C PRO A 290 10.69 0.67 -26.20
N VAL A 291 9.47 1.18 -25.94
CA VAL A 291 8.94 1.35 -24.59
C VAL A 291 8.83 0.05 -23.79
N GLU A 292 8.65 -1.09 -24.45
CA GLU A 292 8.56 -2.42 -23.85
C GLU A 292 9.81 -2.80 -23.05
N TRP A 293 10.97 -2.25 -23.41
CA TRP A 293 12.21 -2.50 -22.67
C TRP A 293 12.17 -1.91 -21.26
N ASN A 294 11.37 -0.86 -21.05
CA ASN A 294 11.13 -0.33 -19.70
C ASN A 294 10.31 -1.31 -18.86
N TRP A 295 9.37 -2.03 -19.48
CA TRP A 295 8.60 -3.07 -18.80
C TRP A 295 9.50 -4.26 -18.42
N TYR A 296 10.41 -4.67 -19.29
CA TYR A 296 11.43 -5.69 -18.98
C TYR A 296 12.35 -5.25 -17.84
N ALA A 297 12.72 -3.97 -17.77
CA ALA A 297 13.49 -3.43 -16.63
C ALA A 297 12.73 -3.59 -15.30
N LEU A 298 11.42 -3.30 -15.29
CA LEU A 298 10.58 -3.50 -14.11
C LEU A 298 10.46 -4.99 -13.75
N MET A 299 10.26 -5.86 -14.71
CA MET A 299 10.20 -7.31 -14.50
C MET A 299 11.50 -7.86 -13.89
N PHE A 300 12.63 -7.46 -14.44
CA PHE A 300 13.95 -7.87 -13.93
C PHE A 300 14.16 -7.39 -12.50
N SER A 301 13.90 -6.10 -12.23
CA SER A 301 14.06 -5.53 -10.89
C SER A 301 13.13 -6.18 -9.86
N ALA A 302 11.91 -6.54 -10.26
CA ALA A 302 10.96 -7.26 -9.41
C ALA A 302 11.41 -8.70 -9.13
N SER A 303 11.97 -9.40 -10.12
CA SER A 303 12.50 -10.77 -9.97
C SER A 303 13.69 -10.82 -9.01
N VAL A 304 14.60 -9.85 -9.11
CA VAL A 304 15.71 -9.71 -8.16
C VAL A 304 15.19 -9.43 -6.76
N SER A 305 14.24 -8.51 -6.64
CA SER A 305 13.63 -8.16 -5.34
C SER A 305 12.91 -9.33 -4.69
N PHE A 306 12.18 -10.13 -5.47
CA PHE A 306 11.58 -11.37 -5.00
C PHE A 306 12.63 -12.33 -4.44
N SER A 307 13.72 -12.55 -5.19
CA SER A 307 14.80 -13.46 -4.77
C SER A 307 15.44 -12.99 -3.47
N ILE A 308 15.72 -11.70 -3.33
CA ILE A 308 16.26 -11.13 -2.10
C ILE A 308 15.26 -11.30 -0.95
N ALA A 309 13.99 -10.94 -1.16
CA ALA A 309 12.97 -10.96 -0.13
C ALA A 309 12.74 -12.36 0.45
N ILE A 310 12.58 -13.37 -0.41
CA ILE A 310 12.29 -14.73 0.02
C ILE A 310 13.49 -15.37 0.74
N ASN A 311 14.72 -15.13 0.25
CA ASN A 311 15.92 -15.64 0.90
C ASN A 311 16.16 -14.97 2.24
N TRP A 312 15.90 -13.67 2.35
CA TRP A 312 16.05 -12.95 3.62
C TRP A 312 15.05 -13.43 4.66
N VAL A 313 13.76 -13.62 4.29
CA VAL A 313 12.77 -14.20 5.22
C VAL A 313 13.18 -15.61 5.65
N ARG A 314 13.62 -16.46 4.73
CA ARG A 314 14.12 -17.80 5.07
C ARG A 314 15.29 -17.76 6.04
N TYR A 315 16.26 -16.90 5.80
CA TYR A 315 17.40 -16.70 6.69
C TYR A 315 16.98 -16.31 8.11
N GLU A 316 16.08 -15.33 8.21
CA GLU A 316 15.60 -14.85 9.52
C GLU A 316 14.77 -15.88 10.27
N LEU A 317 13.90 -16.61 9.57
CA LEU A 317 13.14 -17.70 10.19
C LEU A 317 14.07 -18.83 10.68
N ASN A 318 15.08 -19.20 9.90
CA ASN A 318 16.07 -20.21 10.32
C ASN A 318 16.85 -19.74 11.54
N LYS A 319 17.25 -18.47 11.60
CA LYS A 319 17.92 -17.88 12.77
C LYS A 319 17.04 -17.91 14.02
N ILE A 320 15.74 -17.65 13.87
CA ILE A 320 14.76 -17.73 14.96
C ILE A 320 14.59 -19.21 15.40
N ASN A 321 14.45 -20.13 14.45
CA ASN A 321 14.33 -21.55 14.74
C ASN A 321 15.53 -22.09 15.53
N LEU A 322 16.75 -21.76 15.12
CA LEU A 322 17.98 -22.15 15.84
C LEU A 322 18.04 -21.58 17.26
N LYS A 323 17.56 -20.34 17.45
CA LYS A 323 17.55 -19.71 18.77
C LYS A 323 16.54 -20.35 19.75
N TYR A 324 15.41 -20.83 19.25
CA TYR A 324 14.30 -21.31 20.12
C TYR A 324 14.13 -22.83 20.11
N ASN A 325 14.67 -23.58 19.13
CA ASN A 325 14.65 -25.04 19.10
C ASN A 325 16.01 -25.67 19.46
N GLY A 326 17.04 -24.84 19.71
CA GLY A 326 18.38 -25.29 20.11
C GLY A 326 18.60 -25.33 21.65
N ASN A 327 17.53 -25.14 22.43
CA ASN A 327 17.49 -25.35 23.87
C ASN A 327 16.50 -26.50 24.14
#